data_9faa43193a515a54d28d6fe63a987dfa
#
_entry.id   9faa43193a515a54d28d6fe63a987dfa
#
_cell.length_a   1.000
_cell.length_b   1.000
_cell.length_c   1.000
_cell.angle_alpha   90.00
_cell.angle_beta   90.00
_cell.angle_gamma   90.00
#
_symmetry.space_group_name_H-M   'P 1'
#
loop_
_entity.id
_entity.type
_entity.pdbx_description
1 polymer ?
#
loop_
_entity_poly.entity_id
_entity_poly.type
_entity_poly.pdbx_seq_one_letter_code
_entity_poly.pdbx_strand_id
1 'polypeptide(L)'
;MKNLFNSFYSVVLLALCLIAFSNCSDSDDEGEVGGTDNGITAISSETEKTVSLYGETVEISFTASGKWTPSLQYSTGSDWAAITNTSGSSAAGKGGFRVKVDKNEAGQERILTVLVQVEGYKTPEVVCTITQSGSGDVSSADIALNEFMHNYLKEHYLFKDEYNTLEVDCKNVSYDNFLSTYLLKMKTNTEDGGISRAYSVNAGQRYIYSYIEKVGSSDTRATTRATSMVGTGLGTFFSSYMADRTTIGLSIGYVFVDSPAAKAGLRRGDVIVAVNGVTLNKNNYQQYMNALYYASGGESFNIGYRRYVPNEDLQKYELVDGSVILTTGTYNNNPVLYSMFIKEKEGNLNVAYLVYQGFDLNYAEELKYMIQQFKTEGITDLILDLRYNYGGAVELSRYLSASIAGSSHRSDVFMRMQRSSGADEYIRFGDGDDLGLNSIRIICSEETASSSELVISGLRGIDFPVKLFGSRTEGKNVGMEVQEYKYGNSYYEFAPITFRSFNAKDWGDYADGIEPDVMLNNQNADYTDDIDNAFPYAFGDWDNFDFNLPLWY
;
A
#
# COMPACT_ATOMS: atom_id res chain seq x y z
N MET A 1 -3.12 -6.30 3.58
CA MET A 1 -1.98 -5.55 2.99
C MET A 1 -1.66 -4.21 3.67
N LYS A 2 -2.53 -3.63 4.51
CA LYS A 2 -2.15 -2.49 5.38
C LYS A 2 -1.02 -2.78 6.37
N ASN A 3 -0.70 -4.03 6.64
CA ASN A 3 0.27 -4.44 7.66
C ASN A 3 1.64 -4.88 7.10
N LEU A 4 1.83 -4.93 5.79
CA LEU A 4 3.16 -5.16 5.20
C LEU A 4 4.16 -4.02 5.52
N PHE A 5 3.67 -2.86 5.95
CA PHE A 5 4.48 -1.72 6.37
C PHE A 5 4.58 -1.52 7.89
N ASN A 6 3.73 -2.19 8.69
CA ASN A 6 3.72 -2.01 10.15
C ASN A 6 4.80 -2.81 10.90
N SER A 7 5.49 -3.74 10.28
CA SER A 7 6.52 -4.56 10.93
C SER A 7 7.86 -3.85 11.15
N PHE A 8 8.06 -2.65 10.58
CA PHE A 8 9.35 -1.95 10.64
C PHE A 8 9.50 -0.93 11.78
N TYR A 9 8.48 -0.67 12.61
CA TYR A 9 8.54 0.46 13.56
C TYR A 9 8.19 0.16 15.02
N SER A 10 8.28 -1.07 15.49
CA SER A 10 7.97 -1.40 16.89
C SER A 10 9.16 -1.60 17.84
N VAL A 11 10.38 -1.27 17.46
CA VAL A 11 11.55 -1.36 18.38
C VAL A 11 12.49 -0.18 18.19
N VAL A 12 12.05 1.03 18.44
CA VAL A 12 12.97 2.13 18.83
C VAL A 12 12.22 3.09 19.74
N LEU A 13 12.03 2.67 20.97
CA LEU A 13 11.75 3.60 22.08
C LEU A 13 12.36 3.04 23.37
N LEU A 14 13.67 3.11 23.51
CA LEU A 14 14.39 3.20 24.79
C LEU A 14 15.91 3.31 24.54
N ALA A 15 16.40 4.49 24.32
CA ALA A 15 17.77 4.90 24.74
C ALA A 15 17.99 6.38 24.37
N LEU A 16 17.28 7.27 25.03
CA LEU A 16 17.68 8.66 25.15
C LEU A 16 17.80 8.97 26.64
N CYS A 17 18.96 8.65 27.19
CA CYS A 17 19.38 9.19 28.49
C CYS A 17 20.76 9.77 28.38
N LEU A 18 20.80 11.09 28.54
CA LEU A 18 21.86 11.89 29.18
C LEU A 18 23.23 11.99 28.46
N ILE A 19 23.43 13.13 27.79
CA ILE A 19 24.54 14.01 28.18
C ILE A 19 24.05 15.44 28.13
N ALA A 20 23.70 15.97 29.29
CA ALA A 20 23.59 17.40 29.51
C ALA A 20 25.00 17.93 29.82
N PHE A 21 25.50 18.87 29.02
CA PHE A 21 26.54 19.79 29.47
C PHE A 21 25.97 21.20 29.52
N SER A 22 25.76 21.58 30.76
CA SER A 22 25.59 22.98 31.15
C SER A 22 26.89 23.75 30.88
N ASN A 23 26.78 24.90 30.21
CA ASN A 23 27.56 26.07 30.62
C ASN A 23 26.82 27.33 30.15
N CYS A 24 26.40 28.11 31.13
CA CYS A 24 26.07 29.53 30.99
C CYS A 24 27.36 30.32 30.89
N SER A 25 27.43 31.28 29.95
CA SER A 25 27.92 32.62 30.24
C SER A 25 27.49 33.58 29.14
N ASP A 26 26.97 34.72 29.58
CA ASP A 26 26.50 35.83 28.78
C ASP A 26 27.60 36.45 27.90
N SER A 27 27.21 36.87 26.69
CA SER A 27 27.45 38.21 26.18
C SER A 27 26.85 38.38 24.78
N ASP A 28 26.17 39.52 24.62
CA ASP A 28 25.53 40.04 23.43
C ASP A 28 26.44 40.05 22.21
N ASP A 29 25.96 39.58 21.05
CA ASP A 29 26.10 40.33 19.78
C ASP A 29 25.15 39.79 18.68
N GLU A 30 24.83 40.67 17.74
CA GLU A 30 23.76 40.52 16.75
C GLU A 30 24.09 39.59 15.58
N GLY A 31 23.10 38.82 15.16
CA GLY A 31 22.77 38.49 13.77
C GLY A 31 23.73 37.62 12.96
N GLU A 32 23.52 36.31 12.94
CA GLU A 32 23.81 35.51 11.73
C GLU A 32 22.82 34.35 11.54
N VAL A 33 22.39 34.24 10.29
CA VAL A 33 21.50 33.21 9.77
C VAL A 33 22.13 31.82 9.95
N GLY A 34 21.45 30.90 10.63
CA GLY A 34 21.94 29.56 10.92
C GLY A 34 22.26 28.72 9.68
N GLY A 35 23.53 28.70 9.29
CA GLY A 35 24.12 27.69 8.43
C GLY A 35 24.61 26.52 9.28
N THR A 36 24.36 25.28 8.86
CA THR A 36 24.90 24.08 9.49
C THR A 36 26.42 24.12 9.52
N ASP A 37 27.02 23.99 10.71
CA ASP A 37 28.47 24.18 10.97
C ASP A 37 29.37 23.03 10.41
N ASN A 38 28.84 22.20 9.51
CA ASN A 38 29.46 20.94 9.01
C ASN A 38 29.60 20.84 7.48
N GLY A 39 29.05 21.78 6.73
CA GLY A 39 29.19 21.84 5.27
C GLY A 39 28.32 20.89 4.45
N ILE A 40 27.43 20.11 5.05
CA ILE A 40 26.39 19.34 4.37
C ILE A 40 25.13 20.20 4.28
N THR A 41 24.65 20.45 3.05
CA THR A 41 23.49 21.32 2.82
C THR A 41 22.20 20.53 2.59
N ALA A 42 22.26 19.25 2.24
CA ALA A 42 21.12 18.35 2.13
C ALA A 42 21.59 16.89 2.17
N ILE A 43 20.82 16.01 2.82
CA ILE A 43 20.95 14.56 2.74
C ILE A 43 19.78 14.05 1.89
N SER A 44 20.07 13.29 0.84
CA SER A 44 19.09 12.81 -0.15
C SER A 44 18.78 11.31 -0.03
N SER A 45 19.57 10.58 0.77
CA SER A 45 19.32 9.17 1.13
C SER A 45 18.61 9.08 2.49
N GLU A 46 18.17 7.87 2.85
CA GLU A 46 17.68 7.58 4.20
C GLU A 46 18.78 7.89 5.24
N THR A 47 18.42 8.57 6.32
CA THR A 47 19.34 8.91 7.42
C THR A 47 19.41 7.82 8.49
N GLU A 48 18.44 6.91 8.49
CA GLU A 48 18.41 5.72 9.32
C GLU A 48 18.07 4.52 8.44
N LYS A 49 18.82 3.43 8.57
CA LYS A 49 18.63 2.20 7.79
C LYS A 49 18.81 0.96 8.67
N THR A 50 17.81 0.09 8.65
CA THR A 50 17.97 -1.26 9.21
C THR A 50 18.35 -2.22 8.10
N VAL A 51 19.41 -2.99 8.31
CA VAL A 51 19.89 -4.02 7.40
C VAL A 51 19.80 -5.40 8.05
N SER A 52 19.56 -6.40 7.22
CA SER A 52 19.47 -7.78 7.72
C SER A 52 20.80 -8.27 8.28
N LEU A 53 20.75 -9.33 9.08
CA LEU A 53 21.98 -9.95 9.61
C LEU A 53 22.95 -10.43 8.49
N TYR A 54 22.42 -10.72 7.29
CA TYR A 54 23.24 -11.16 6.14
C TYR A 54 24.00 -10.02 5.46
N GLY A 55 23.70 -8.77 5.86
CA GLY A 55 24.28 -7.58 5.25
C GLY A 55 23.64 -7.23 3.90
N GLU A 56 23.86 -6.02 3.49
CA GLU A 56 23.44 -5.49 2.18
C GLU A 56 24.30 -4.28 1.80
N THR A 57 24.06 -3.72 0.62
CA THR A 57 24.72 -2.48 0.19
C THR A 57 23.74 -1.32 0.31
N VAL A 58 24.09 -0.32 1.14
CA VAL A 58 23.32 0.89 1.39
C VAL A 58 23.87 2.04 0.52
N GLU A 59 23.00 2.72 -0.20
CA GLU A 59 23.38 3.91 -0.97
C GLU A 59 23.23 5.17 -0.13
N ILE A 60 24.29 5.99 -0.10
CA ILE A 60 24.34 7.27 0.60
C ILE A 60 24.46 8.38 -0.43
N SER A 61 23.59 9.39 -0.35
CA SER A 61 23.61 10.55 -1.24
C SER A 61 23.28 11.84 -0.49
N PHE A 62 23.99 12.90 -0.81
CA PHE A 62 23.88 14.19 -0.16
C PHE A 62 24.40 15.34 -1.05
N THR A 63 24.31 16.57 -0.56
CA THR A 63 24.93 17.74 -1.20
C THR A 63 25.91 18.38 -0.22
N ALA A 64 27.15 18.58 -0.65
CA ALA A 64 28.22 19.19 0.13
C ALA A 64 28.65 20.54 -0.45
N SER A 65 29.10 21.45 0.42
CA SER A 65 29.59 22.79 0.05
C SER A 65 31.04 22.80 -0.46
N GLY A 66 31.78 21.71 -0.34
CA GLY A 66 33.17 21.57 -0.74
C GLY A 66 33.60 20.11 -0.94
N LYS A 67 34.91 19.89 -1.04
CA LYS A 67 35.48 18.55 -1.02
C LYS A 67 35.10 17.83 0.26
N TRP A 68 34.90 16.54 0.19
CA TRP A 68 34.49 15.75 1.33
C TRP A 68 35.12 14.38 1.37
N THR A 69 35.16 13.78 2.57
CA THR A 69 35.71 12.46 2.82
C THR A 69 34.73 11.68 3.70
N PRO A 70 34.30 10.47 3.31
CA PRO A 70 33.43 9.62 4.13
C PRO A 70 34.25 8.83 5.15
N SER A 71 33.63 8.51 6.28
CA SER A 71 34.20 7.61 7.29
C SER A 71 33.10 6.79 7.97
N LEU A 72 33.50 5.66 8.57
CA LEU A 72 32.61 4.75 9.27
C LEU A 72 33.02 4.70 10.75
N GLN A 73 32.02 4.82 11.62
CA GLN A 73 32.20 4.64 13.06
C GLN A 73 31.36 3.46 13.53
N TYR A 74 31.99 2.48 14.12
CA TYR A 74 31.41 1.22 14.54
C TYR A 74 31.04 1.25 16.02
N SER A 75 29.85 0.78 16.38
CA SER A 75 29.44 0.61 17.79
C SER A 75 30.19 -0.51 18.48
N THR A 76 30.53 -1.58 17.73
CA THR A 76 31.29 -2.74 18.21
C THR A 76 32.17 -3.30 17.09
N GLY A 77 33.37 -3.71 17.41
CA GLY A 77 34.32 -4.26 16.43
C GLY A 77 34.77 -3.23 15.39
N SER A 78 35.35 -3.72 14.31
CA SER A 78 35.75 -2.93 13.12
C SER A 78 35.69 -3.83 11.89
N ASP A 79 35.77 -3.20 10.69
CA ASP A 79 35.96 -3.89 9.40
C ASP A 79 34.79 -4.76 8.90
N TRP A 80 33.60 -4.60 9.47
CA TRP A 80 32.43 -5.34 9.02
C TRP A 80 31.55 -4.53 8.00
N ALA A 81 32.03 -3.35 7.60
CA ALA A 81 31.45 -2.56 6.51
C ALA A 81 32.55 -1.84 5.74
N ALA A 82 32.33 -1.60 4.46
CA ALA A 82 33.27 -0.95 3.59
C ALA A 82 32.59 0.11 2.70
N ILE A 83 33.26 1.24 2.52
CA ILE A 83 32.82 2.28 1.58
C ILE A 83 33.29 1.91 0.18
N THR A 84 32.36 1.98 -0.78
CA THR A 84 32.60 1.68 -2.19
C THR A 84 31.95 2.73 -3.10
N ASN A 85 32.40 2.80 -4.35
CA ASN A 85 31.78 3.63 -5.41
C ASN A 85 31.57 5.12 -5.03
N THR A 86 32.60 5.76 -4.48
CA THR A 86 32.56 7.19 -4.12
C THR A 86 32.48 8.08 -5.39
N SER A 87 31.55 9.00 -5.42
CA SER A 87 31.37 9.96 -6.52
C SER A 87 31.16 11.38 -5.99
N GLY A 88 31.72 12.39 -6.68
CA GLY A 88 31.55 13.82 -6.33
C GLY A 88 32.38 14.31 -5.15
N SER A 89 33.37 13.53 -4.66
CA SER A 89 34.16 13.86 -3.46
C SER A 89 35.16 15.02 -3.63
N SER A 90 35.43 15.44 -4.87
CA SER A 90 36.50 16.42 -5.18
C SER A 90 36.04 17.88 -5.25
N ALA A 91 34.73 18.15 -5.17
CA ALA A 91 34.16 19.49 -5.33
C ALA A 91 32.84 19.67 -4.57
N ALA A 92 32.39 20.91 -4.44
CA ALA A 92 31.04 21.21 -3.98
C ALA A 92 29.97 20.65 -4.95
N GLY A 93 28.83 20.26 -4.40
CA GLY A 93 27.69 19.75 -5.17
C GLY A 93 27.19 18.40 -4.67
N LYS A 94 26.47 17.69 -5.54
CA LYS A 94 25.94 16.34 -5.22
C LYS A 94 27.08 15.34 -5.10
N GLY A 95 27.07 14.61 -4.00
CA GLY A 95 28.02 13.54 -3.69
C GLY A 95 27.28 12.27 -3.26
N GLY A 96 27.97 11.14 -3.32
CA GLY A 96 27.43 9.89 -2.85
C GLY A 96 28.44 8.76 -2.88
N PHE A 97 28.12 7.70 -2.15
CA PHE A 97 28.91 6.46 -2.07
C PHE A 97 28.02 5.31 -1.61
N ARG A 98 28.56 4.11 -1.70
CA ARG A 98 27.89 2.91 -1.19
C ARG A 98 28.61 2.40 0.05
N VAL A 99 27.83 1.95 1.03
CA VAL A 99 28.32 1.24 2.20
C VAL A 99 27.92 -0.22 2.05
N LYS A 100 28.90 -1.09 1.78
CA LYS A 100 28.68 -2.54 1.81
C LYS A 100 28.79 -2.99 3.26
N VAL A 101 27.73 -3.56 3.80
CA VAL A 101 27.66 -4.14 5.15
C VAL A 101 27.77 -5.65 5.01
N ASP A 102 28.74 -6.24 5.69
CA ASP A 102 28.96 -7.68 5.67
C ASP A 102 28.07 -8.39 6.70
N LYS A 103 27.92 -9.72 6.58
CA LYS A 103 27.14 -10.55 7.50
C LYS A 103 27.53 -10.30 8.96
N ASN A 104 26.55 -10.19 9.84
CA ASN A 104 26.76 -10.10 11.27
C ASN A 104 26.84 -11.52 11.87
N GLU A 105 28.06 -11.98 12.13
CA GLU A 105 28.31 -13.26 12.77
C GLU A 105 28.21 -13.21 14.31
N ALA A 106 28.08 -11.98 14.87
CA ALA A 106 27.94 -11.79 16.30
C ALA A 106 26.48 -11.98 16.74
N GLY A 107 26.30 -12.49 17.95
CA GLY A 107 24.98 -12.74 18.52
C GLY A 107 24.17 -11.50 18.93
N GLN A 108 24.65 -10.29 18.66
CA GLN A 108 24.04 -9.03 19.08
C GLN A 108 23.92 -8.05 17.93
N GLU A 109 22.91 -7.19 18.00
CA GLU A 109 22.77 -6.03 17.14
C GLU A 109 24.04 -5.17 17.15
N ARG A 110 24.36 -4.58 15.99
CA ARG A 110 25.46 -3.64 15.86
C ARG A 110 25.04 -2.43 15.04
N ILE A 111 25.63 -1.28 15.37
CA ILE A 111 25.29 0.00 14.76
C ILE A 111 26.53 0.56 14.06
N LEU A 112 26.32 1.08 12.84
CA LEU A 112 27.31 1.77 12.05
C LEU A 112 26.85 3.22 11.86
N THR A 113 27.65 4.17 12.29
CA THR A 113 27.43 5.59 11.98
C THR A 113 28.26 5.97 10.76
N VAL A 114 27.61 6.44 9.74
CA VAL A 114 28.22 6.89 8.49
C VAL A 114 28.38 8.39 8.53
N LEU A 115 29.62 8.86 8.45
CA LEU A 115 29.96 10.27 8.57
C LEU A 115 30.59 10.79 7.29
N VAL A 116 30.40 12.10 7.06
CA VAL A 116 31.05 12.83 5.98
C VAL A 116 31.70 14.08 6.55
N GLN A 117 33.01 14.22 6.34
CA GLN A 117 33.77 15.41 6.67
C GLN A 117 33.94 16.27 5.43
N VAL A 118 33.46 17.52 5.47
CA VAL A 118 33.68 18.51 4.41
C VAL A 118 34.93 19.32 4.73
N GLU A 119 35.79 19.55 3.72
CA GLU A 119 37.04 20.33 3.86
C GLU A 119 36.72 21.76 4.30
N GLY A 120 37.44 22.22 5.33
CA GLY A 120 37.26 23.55 5.93
C GLY A 120 36.25 23.60 7.10
N TYR A 121 35.52 22.56 7.35
CA TYR A 121 34.61 22.45 8.49
C TYR A 121 35.21 21.61 9.62
N LYS A 122 34.84 21.90 10.87
CA LYS A 122 35.49 21.31 12.05
C LYS A 122 34.93 19.95 12.44
N THR A 123 33.64 19.71 12.17
CA THR A 123 32.92 18.49 12.59
C THR A 123 32.37 17.75 11.40
N PRO A 124 32.50 16.42 11.37
CA PRO A 124 31.80 15.62 10.36
C PRO A 124 30.29 15.58 10.63
N GLU A 125 29.52 15.44 9.57
CA GLU A 125 28.08 15.21 9.64
C GLU A 125 27.75 13.72 9.61
N VAL A 126 26.79 13.30 10.44
CA VAL A 126 26.19 11.96 10.36
C VAL A 126 25.19 11.97 9.21
N VAL A 127 25.53 11.27 8.13
CA VAL A 127 24.65 11.19 6.94
C VAL A 127 23.75 9.98 6.94
N CYS A 128 24.08 8.94 7.72
CA CYS A 128 23.24 7.77 7.91
C CYS A 128 23.65 7.00 9.17
N THR A 129 22.68 6.44 9.88
CA THR A 129 22.89 5.41 10.91
C THR A 129 22.36 4.08 10.39
N ILE A 130 23.20 3.07 10.34
CA ILE A 130 22.84 1.73 9.88
C ILE A 130 22.81 0.80 11.10
N THR A 131 21.63 0.24 11.39
CA THR A 131 21.43 -0.77 12.42
C THR A 131 21.39 -2.14 11.77
N GLN A 132 22.23 -3.07 12.23
CA GLN A 132 22.26 -4.45 11.73
C GLN A 132 21.94 -5.45 12.84
N SER A 133 20.90 -6.25 12.63
CA SER A 133 20.49 -7.30 13.58
C SER A 133 21.59 -8.32 13.79
N GLY A 134 21.69 -8.85 15.00
CA GLY A 134 22.61 -9.94 15.36
C GLY A 134 21.91 -11.31 15.33
N SER A 135 22.73 -12.37 15.23
CA SER A 135 22.19 -13.75 15.27
C SER A 135 21.65 -14.15 16.65
N GLY A 136 21.93 -13.36 17.69
CA GLY A 136 21.41 -13.58 19.06
C GLY A 136 20.10 -12.89 19.37
N ASP A 137 19.60 -12.04 18.47
CA ASP A 137 18.34 -11.33 18.62
C ASP A 137 17.13 -12.18 18.19
N VAL A 138 17.38 -13.39 17.65
CA VAL A 138 16.34 -14.34 17.27
C VAL A 138 15.82 -15.03 18.52
N SER A 139 14.58 -14.71 18.87
CA SER A 139 13.92 -15.28 20.04
C SER A 139 13.48 -16.73 19.82
N SER A 140 13.15 -17.43 20.90
CA SER A 140 12.52 -18.76 20.78
C SER A 140 11.17 -18.70 20.04
N ALA A 141 10.50 -17.58 20.08
CA ALA A 141 9.27 -17.33 19.30
C ALA A 141 9.58 -17.26 17.80
N ASP A 142 10.63 -16.53 17.42
CA ASP A 142 11.05 -16.47 16.01
C ASP A 142 11.38 -17.85 15.45
N ILE A 143 12.16 -18.63 16.21
CA ILE A 143 12.52 -19.99 15.79
C ILE A 143 11.27 -20.84 15.59
N ALA A 144 10.33 -20.82 16.55
CA ALA A 144 9.11 -21.61 16.45
C ALA A 144 8.23 -21.20 15.28
N LEU A 145 8.11 -19.89 15.01
CA LEU A 145 7.37 -19.34 13.87
C LEU A 145 8.05 -19.68 12.55
N ASN A 146 9.39 -19.57 12.47
CA ASN A 146 10.16 -19.93 11.29
C ASN A 146 10.03 -21.42 10.97
N GLU A 147 10.13 -22.30 11.98
CA GLU A 147 9.95 -23.75 11.81
C GLU A 147 8.52 -24.08 11.35
N PHE A 148 7.50 -23.39 11.90
CA PHE A 148 6.12 -23.52 11.46
C PHE A 148 5.98 -23.12 9.98
N MET A 149 6.42 -21.92 9.59
CA MET A 149 6.38 -21.45 8.20
C MET A 149 7.15 -22.38 7.26
N HIS A 150 8.37 -22.78 7.64
CA HIS A 150 9.22 -23.68 6.84
C HIS A 150 8.53 -25.02 6.57
N ASN A 151 7.99 -25.65 7.60
CA ASN A 151 7.32 -26.95 7.46
C ASN A 151 6.08 -26.84 6.58
N TYR A 152 5.30 -25.76 6.73
CA TYR A 152 4.12 -25.53 5.89
C TYR A 152 4.51 -25.28 4.43
N LEU A 153 5.50 -24.42 4.15
CA LEU A 153 5.95 -24.10 2.80
C LEU A 153 6.48 -25.34 2.06
N LYS A 154 7.18 -26.24 2.73
CA LYS A 154 7.67 -27.49 2.12
C LYS A 154 6.57 -28.36 1.55
N GLU A 155 5.39 -28.34 2.13
CA GLU A 155 4.28 -29.23 1.78
C GLU A 155 3.22 -28.56 0.93
N HIS A 156 2.90 -27.29 1.21
CA HIS A 156 1.71 -26.61 0.72
C HIS A 156 1.97 -25.39 -0.17
N TYR A 157 3.19 -24.84 -0.15
CA TYR A 157 3.51 -23.70 -0.99
C TYR A 157 3.33 -24.03 -2.48
N LEU A 158 2.77 -23.10 -3.23
CA LEU A 158 2.53 -23.34 -4.67
C LEU A 158 3.82 -23.68 -5.42
N PHE A 159 4.93 -23.09 -5.03
CA PHE A 159 6.25 -23.28 -5.64
C PHE A 159 7.19 -24.10 -4.74
N LYS A 160 6.63 -25.08 -4.03
CA LYS A 160 7.39 -25.89 -3.05
C LYS A 160 8.56 -26.65 -3.65
N ASP A 161 8.51 -27.02 -4.94
CA ASP A 161 9.59 -27.77 -5.58
C ASP A 161 10.87 -26.93 -5.64
N GLU A 162 10.76 -25.64 -6.00
CA GLU A 162 11.89 -24.72 -5.93
C GLU A 162 12.27 -24.38 -4.47
N TYR A 163 11.28 -24.13 -3.61
CA TYR A 163 11.52 -23.83 -2.19
C TYR A 163 12.31 -24.94 -1.50
N ASN A 164 12.02 -26.21 -1.79
CA ASN A 164 12.70 -27.37 -1.22
C ASN A 164 14.15 -27.53 -1.70
N THR A 165 14.61 -26.75 -2.67
CA THR A 165 16.02 -26.69 -3.06
C THR A 165 16.84 -25.69 -2.25
N LEU A 166 16.18 -24.86 -1.43
CA LEU A 166 16.85 -23.83 -0.64
C LEU A 166 17.43 -24.42 0.66
N GLU A 167 18.60 -23.93 1.04
CA GLU A 167 19.14 -24.13 2.39
C GLU A 167 18.50 -23.13 3.34
N VAL A 168 17.55 -23.62 4.17
CA VAL A 168 16.77 -22.77 5.07
C VAL A 168 17.28 -22.92 6.50
N ASP A 169 17.65 -21.82 7.13
CA ASP A 169 18.04 -21.73 8.53
C ASP A 169 16.95 -21.00 9.33
N CYS A 170 16.21 -21.75 10.14
CA CYS A 170 15.13 -21.21 10.97
C CYS A 170 15.65 -20.50 12.25
N LYS A 171 16.93 -20.59 12.56
CA LYS A 171 17.49 -20.15 13.86
C LYS A 171 18.19 -18.81 13.82
N ASN A 172 18.46 -18.28 12.63
CA ASN A 172 19.29 -17.09 12.44
C ASN A 172 18.59 -15.98 11.66
N VAL A 173 17.26 -15.94 11.71
CA VAL A 173 16.44 -14.90 11.07
C VAL A 173 15.19 -14.64 11.92
N SER A 174 14.80 -13.38 12.09
CA SER A 174 13.54 -13.03 12.75
C SER A 174 12.34 -13.48 11.88
N TYR A 175 11.22 -13.82 12.51
CA TYR A 175 10.06 -14.38 11.79
C TYR A 175 9.48 -13.43 10.73
N ASP A 176 9.53 -12.12 10.95
CA ASP A 176 9.06 -11.09 10.02
C ASP A 176 9.93 -10.95 8.77
N ASN A 177 11.21 -11.31 8.87
CA ASN A 177 12.16 -11.32 7.76
C ASN A 177 12.33 -12.70 7.10
N PHE A 178 11.75 -13.76 7.66
CA PHE A 178 11.95 -15.13 7.19
C PHE A 178 11.53 -15.31 5.73
N LEU A 179 10.31 -14.89 5.40
CA LEU A 179 9.77 -15.06 4.04
C LEU A 179 10.58 -14.26 3.01
N SER A 180 10.88 -13.00 3.27
CA SER A 180 11.69 -12.17 2.37
C SER A 180 13.11 -12.73 2.20
N THR A 181 13.70 -13.26 3.26
CA THR A 181 15.04 -13.85 3.22
C THR A 181 15.13 -15.04 2.27
N TYR A 182 14.10 -15.87 2.19
CA TYR A 182 14.14 -17.11 1.40
C TYR A 182 13.36 -17.00 0.08
N LEU A 183 12.15 -16.43 0.07
CA LEU A 183 11.32 -16.41 -1.13
C LEU A 183 11.85 -15.44 -2.20
N LEU A 184 12.50 -14.34 -1.83
CA LEU A 184 13.13 -13.43 -2.80
C LEU A 184 14.37 -14.04 -3.49
N LYS A 185 14.95 -15.13 -2.96
CA LYS A 185 16.05 -15.86 -3.60
C LYS A 185 15.60 -16.82 -4.69
N MET A 186 14.32 -17.15 -4.74
CA MET A 186 13.76 -18.05 -5.73
C MET A 186 13.83 -17.42 -7.12
N LYS A 187 14.25 -18.20 -8.12
CA LYS A 187 14.56 -17.68 -9.46
C LYS A 187 13.43 -17.90 -10.47
N THR A 188 12.70 -19.00 -10.32
CA THR A 188 11.60 -19.37 -11.23
C THR A 188 10.26 -18.88 -10.73
N ASN A 189 10.14 -18.60 -9.43
CA ASN A 189 8.94 -18.06 -8.86
C ASN A 189 8.87 -16.54 -9.06
N THR A 190 8.11 -16.12 -10.06
CA THR A 190 7.78 -14.70 -10.29
C THR A 190 6.35 -14.36 -9.90
N GLU A 191 5.54 -15.35 -9.54
CA GLU A 191 4.09 -15.19 -9.30
C GLU A 191 3.73 -15.01 -7.80
N ASP A 192 4.63 -15.38 -6.85
CA ASP A 192 4.46 -14.94 -5.46
C ASP A 192 5.02 -13.52 -5.32
N GLY A 193 4.33 -12.58 -5.92
CA GLY A 193 4.73 -11.18 -5.93
C GLY A 193 5.00 -10.67 -7.34
N GLY A 194 5.64 -9.54 -7.39
CA GLY A 194 5.91 -8.83 -8.63
C GLY A 194 7.12 -7.92 -8.52
N ILE A 195 7.26 -7.08 -9.53
CA ILE A 195 8.22 -5.98 -9.54
C ILE A 195 7.43 -4.69 -9.42
N SER A 196 7.74 -3.88 -8.40
CA SER A 196 7.13 -2.57 -8.21
C SER A 196 7.20 -1.72 -9.47
N ARG A 197 6.06 -1.21 -9.92
CA ARG A 197 5.93 -0.46 -11.16
C ARG A 197 6.45 0.98 -11.02
N ALA A 198 6.63 1.66 -12.16
CA ALA A 198 7.42 2.88 -12.31
C ALA A 198 7.00 4.13 -11.48
N TYR A 199 5.86 4.11 -10.82
CA TYR A 199 5.38 5.24 -9.99
C TYR A 199 5.62 5.05 -8.48
N SER A 200 6.13 3.91 -8.07
CA SER A 200 6.49 3.63 -6.68
C SER A 200 7.91 4.12 -6.37
N VAL A 201 8.14 4.58 -5.13
CA VAL A 201 9.52 4.85 -4.63
C VAL A 201 10.40 3.59 -4.67
N ASN A 202 9.79 2.41 -4.71
CA ASN A 202 10.44 1.10 -4.82
C ASN A 202 10.40 0.54 -6.25
N ALA A 203 10.21 1.38 -7.28
CA ALA A 203 10.13 0.96 -8.67
C ALA A 203 11.29 0.04 -9.05
N GLY A 204 10.98 -1.11 -9.65
CA GLY A 204 11.96 -2.12 -10.01
C GLY A 204 12.39 -3.07 -8.89
N GLN A 205 11.93 -2.89 -7.66
CA GLN A 205 12.19 -3.84 -6.57
C GLN A 205 11.18 -4.99 -6.61
N ARG A 206 11.68 -6.20 -6.39
CA ARG A 206 10.83 -7.38 -6.25
C ARG A 206 10.22 -7.41 -4.86
N TYR A 207 8.92 -7.75 -4.79
CA TYR A 207 8.17 -8.00 -3.57
C TYR A 207 7.50 -9.38 -3.63
N ILE A 208 7.02 -9.86 -2.48
CA ILE A 208 6.30 -11.13 -2.35
C ILE A 208 4.89 -10.88 -1.79
N TYR A 209 3.93 -11.72 -2.18
CA TYR A 209 2.58 -11.69 -1.65
C TYR A 209 2.44 -12.47 -0.34
N SER A 210 3.18 -13.58 -0.19
CA SER A 210 3.18 -14.36 1.05
C SER A 210 3.61 -13.52 2.24
N TYR A 211 2.87 -13.60 3.35
CA TYR A 211 3.18 -12.82 4.55
C TYR A 211 2.86 -13.58 5.84
N ILE A 212 3.40 -13.11 6.95
CA ILE A 212 3.02 -13.46 8.31
C ILE A 212 2.81 -12.19 9.11
N GLU A 213 1.76 -12.16 9.93
CA GLU A 213 1.51 -11.03 10.83
C GLU A 213 1.05 -11.48 12.21
N LYS A 214 1.38 -10.68 13.23
CA LYS A 214 0.86 -10.85 14.58
C LYS A 214 -0.51 -10.18 14.69
N VAL A 215 -1.56 -10.96 14.92
CA VAL A 215 -2.95 -10.49 14.90
C VAL A 215 -3.56 -10.24 16.28
N GLY A 216 -2.82 -10.44 17.35
CA GLY A 216 -3.27 -10.11 18.68
C GLY A 216 -2.76 -11.03 19.78
N SER A 217 -3.31 -10.84 20.99
CA SER A 217 -3.12 -11.71 22.15
C SER A 217 -4.41 -12.42 22.52
N SER A 218 -4.35 -13.44 23.38
CA SER A 218 -5.53 -14.17 23.88
C SER A 218 -6.57 -13.27 24.52
N ASP A 219 -6.16 -12.13 25.07
CA ASP A 219 -7.05 -11.19 25.76
C ASP A 219 -7.77 -10.23 24.78
N THR A 220 -7.23 -10.05 23.57
CA THR A 220 -7.80 -9.15 22.56
C THR A 220 -8.61 -9.88 21.50
N ARG A 221 -8.45 -11.20 21.33
CA ARG A 221 -9.13 -11.99 20.30
C ARG A 221 -10.61 -12.26 20.57
N ALA A 222 -11.05 -12.13 21.82
CA ALA A 222 -12.46 -12.29 22.20
C ALA A 222 -13.35 -11.13 21.73
N THR A 223 -12.76 -10.04 21.28
CA THR A 223 -13.44 -8.89 20.72
C THR A 223 -13.07 -8.76 19.25
N THR A 224 -13.83 -9.40 18.38
CA THR A 224 -13.95 -9.16 16.92
C THR A 224 -12.73 -8.52 16.26
N ARG A 225 -12.26 -9.07 15.12
CA ARG A 225 -11.39 -8.31 14.21
C ARG A 225 -11.90 -6.87 14.17
N ALA A 226 -11.06 -5.93 14.57
CA ALA A 226 -11.49 -4.56 14.79
C ALA A 226 -12.00 -3.97 13.47
N THR A 227 -13.30 -3.80 13.36
CA THR A 227 -13.94 -3.02 12.30
C THR A 227 -13.66 -1.52 12.49
N SER A 228 -13.13 -1.13 13.63
CA SER A 228 -12.77 0.25 13.91
C SER A 228 -11.26 0.47 13.82
N MET A 229 -10.89 1.48 13.07
CA MET A 229 -9.52 1.98 12.92
C MET A 229 -9.33 3.27 13.71
N VAL A 230 -8.08 3.57 14.07
CA VAL A 230 -7.69 4.86 14.62
C VAL A 230 -6.78 5.56 13.63
N GLY A 231 -7.07 6.81 13.31
CA GLY A 231 -6.27 7.57 12.35
C GLY A 231 -7.04 8.71 11.71
N THR A 232 -6.60 9.10 10.53
CA THR A 232 -7.23 10.17 9.72
C THR A 232 -8.47 9.70 8.96
N GLY A 233 -8.49 8.45 8.51
CA GLY A 233 -9.48 7.91 7.57
C GLY A 233 -9.27 8.36 6.12
N LEU A 234 -8.10 8.92 5.81
CA LEU A 234 -7.66 9.15 4.45
C LEU A 234 -7.13 7.83 3.85
N GLY A 235 -7.50 7.57 2.63
CA GLY A 235 -7.03 6.41 1.86
C GLY A 235 -5.75 6.69 1.08
N THR A 236 -5.63 6.04 -0.09
CA THR A 236 -4.46 6.17 -0.98
C THR A 236 -4.19 7.63 -1.39
N PHE A 237 -2.90 7.97 -1.50
CA PHE A 237 -2.47 9.27 -2.02
C PHE A 237 -1.71 9.10 -3.34
N PHE A 238 -1.99 10.00 -4.28
CA PHE A 238 -1.24 10.14 -5.51
C PHE A 238 -0.43 11.43 -5.47
N SER A 239 0.88 11.33 -5.60
CA SER A 239 1.76 12.50 -5.58
C SER A 239 2.05 13.01 -6.98
N SER A 240 1.92 14.32 -7.19
CA SER A 240 2.25 14.97 -8.45
C SER A 240 2.80 16.38 -8.24
N TYR A 241 3.60 16.87 -9.20
CA TYR A 241 4.00 18.27 -9.19
C TYR A 241 2.81 19.17 -9.54
N MET A 242 2.61 20.22 -8.74
CA MET A 242 1.68 21.28 -9.08
C MET A 242 2.21 22.14 -10.24
N ALA A 243 1.38 23.02 -10.79
CA ALA A 243 1.71 23.87 -11.93
C ALA A 243 2.96 24.75 -11.73
N ASP A 244 3.31 25.09 -10.49
CA ASP A 244 4.52 25.82 -10.12
C ASP A 244 5.81 24.99 -10.21
N ARG A 245 5.69 23.66 -10.42
CA ARG A 245 6.78 22.68 -10.52
C ARG A 245 7.69 22.58 -9.29
N THR A 246 7.28 23.14 -8.18
CA THR A 246 8.00 23.13 -6.88
C THR A 246 7.17 22.49 -5.78
N THR A 247 5.88 22.76 -5.76
CA THR A 247 4.93 22.16 -4.83
C THR A 247 4.58 20.75 -5.27
N ILE A 248 4.58 19.79 -4.34
CA ILE A 248 4.00 18.47 -4.52
C ILE A 248 2.58 18.48 -3.97
N GLY A 249 1.61 18.10 -4.79
CA GLY A 249 0.25 17.83 -4.37
C GLY A 249 0.08 16.35 -4.05
N LEU A 250 -0.57 16.04 -2.91
CA LEU A 250 -1.03 14.70 -2.58
C LEU A 250 -2.53 14.62 -2.82
N SER A 251 -2.91 14.08 -3.96
CA SER A 251 -4.33 13.85 -4.29
C SER A 251 -4.89 12.72 -3.44
N ILE A 252 -6.03 12.95 -2.78
CA ILE A 252 -6.72 11.97 -1.94
C ILE A 252 -7.45 10.98 -2.86
N GLY A 253 -7.08 9.72 -2.83
CA GLY A 253 -7.72 8.66 -3.61
C GLY A 253 -9.09 8.28 -3.08
N TYR A 254 -9.28 8.25 -1.77
CA TYR A 254 -10.58 8.05 -1.12
C TYR A 254 -10.55 8.48 0.35
N VAL A 255 -11.75 8.65 0.92
CA VAL A 255 -11.97 8.96 2.33
C VAL A 255 -12.99 7.96 2.87
N PHE A 256 -12.70 7.35 4.02
CA PHE A 256 -13.68 6.46 4.66
C PHE A 256 -14.87 7.25 5.18
N VAL A 257 -16.06 6.69 5.00
CA VAL A 257 -17.32 7.27 5.49
C VAL A 257 -17.24 7.45 7.02
N ASP A 258 -17.78 8.56 7.52
CA ASP A 258 -17.78 8.93 8.95
C ASP A 258 -16.40 9.01 9.63
N SER A 259 -15.33 9.01 8.85
CA SER A 259 -13.97 9.17 9.35
C SER A 259 -13.69 10.60 9.82
N PRO A 260 -12.60 10.83 10.59
CA PRO A 260 -12.14 12.17 10.91
C PRO A 260 -11.96 13.07 9.70
N ALA A 261 -11.39 12.55 8.61
CA ALA A 261 -11.20 13.31 7.36
C ALA A 261 -12.54 13.69 6.71
N ALA A 262 -13.50 12.76 6.67
CA ALA A 262 -14.85 13.05 6.15
C ALA A 262 -15.54 14.13 7.01
N LYS A 263 -15.47 14.03 8.33
CA LYS A 263 -16.02 15.02 9.28
C LYS A 263 -15.35 16.39 9.17
N ALA A 264 -14.07 16.44 8.83
CA ALA A 264 -13.33 17.67 8.53
C ALA A 264 -13.72 18.25 7.15
N GLY A 265 -14.52 17.55 6.34
CA GLY A 265 -14.94 17.99 5.02
C GLY A 265 -13.94 17.73 3.91
N LEU A 266 -12.91 16.91 4.17
CA LEU A 266 -12.02 16.39 3.13
C LEU A 266 -12.73 15.30 2.36
N ARG A 267 -12.46 15.24 1.06
CA ARG A 267 -13.05 14.26 0.16
C ARG A 267 -12.04 13.81 -0.89
N ARG A 268 -12.39 12.77 -1.60
CA ARG A 268 -11.62 12.33 -2.76
C ARG A 268 -11.43 13.48 -3.76
N GLY A 269 -10.28 13.48 -4.45
CA GLY A 269 -9.92 14.51 -5.41
C GLY A 269 -9.38 15.80 -4.79
N ASP A 270 -9.51 16.00 -3.47
CA ASP A 270 -8.79 17.07 -2.80
C ASP A 270 -7.28 16.85 -2.91
N VAL A 271 -6.54 17.89 -3.21
CA VAL A 271 -5.09 17.85 -3.36
C VAL A 271 -4.45 18.54 -2.18
N ILE A 272 -3.88 17.78 -1.23
CA ILE A 272 -3.16 18.32 -0.07
C ILE A 272 -1.86 18.95 -0.57
N VAL A 273 -1.66 20.24 -0.29
CA VAL A 273 -0.49 21.01 -0.71
C VAL A 273 0.33 21.52 0.47
N ALA A 274 -0.24 21.49 1.68
CA ALA A 274 0.46 21.91 2.91
C ALA A 274 -0.06 21.13 4.12
N VAL A 275 0.82 20.84 5.07
CA VAL A 275 0.49 20.25 6.38
C VAL A 275 1.17 21.08 7.47
N ASN A 276 0.40 21.50 8.48
CA ASN A 276 0.86 22.32 9.60
C ASN A 276 1.59 23.63 9.16
N GLY A 277 1.09 24.25 8.08
CA GLY A 277 1.65 25.47 7.51
C GLY A 277 2.90 25.25 6.65
N VAL A 278 3.37 24.00 6.51
CA VAL A 278 4.54 23.68 5.67
C VAL A 278 4.06 23.22 4.29
N THR A 279 4.45 23.93 3.24
CA THR A 279 4.16 23.55 1.85
C THR A 279 4.90 22.26 1.49
N LEU A 280 4.19 21.33 0.86
CA LEU A 280 4.75 20.06 0.42
C LEU A 280 5.63 20.24 -0.81
N ASN A 281 6.79 19.61 -0.80
CA ASN A 281 7.75 19.61 -1.90
C ASN A 281 8.46 18.25 -1.99
N LYS A 282 9.32 18.08 -2.99
CA LYS A 282 10.02 16.80 -3.23
C LYS A 282 10.85 16.25 -2.05
N ASN A 283 11.23 17.11 -1.09
CA ASN A 283 12.09 16.70 0.03
C ASN A 283 11.28 16.32 1.29
N ASN A 284 10.01 16.73 1.39
CA ASN A 284 9.22 16.56 2.62
C ASN A 284 7.87 15.84 2.43
N TYR A 285 7.36 15.69 1.20
CA TYR A 285 6.01 15.15 0.98
C TYR A 285 5.83 13.74 1.54
N GLN A 286 6.84 12.87 1.43
CA GLN A 286 6.77 11.51 1.95
C GLN A 286 6.64 11.47 3.47
N GLN A 287 7.39 12.32 4.18
CA GLN A 287 7.29 12.45 5.63
C GLN A 287 5.86 12.82 6.06
N TYR A 288 5.26 13.82 5.40
CA TYR A 288 3.90 14.24 5.73
C TYR A 288 2.84 13.24 5.28
N MET A 289 3.02 12.60 4.14
CA MET A 289 2.18 11.50 3.69
C MET A 289 2.16 10.37 4.73
N ASN A 290 3.34 9.95 5.20
CA ASN A 290 3.47 8.93 6.24
C ASN A 290 2.84 9.39 7.57
N ALA A 291 3.04 10.65 7.98
CA ALA A 291 2.42 11.19 9.17
C ALA A 291 0.89 11.15 9.13
N LEU A 292 0.29 11.43 7.98
CA LEU A 292 -1.16 11.33 7.79
C LEU A 292 -1.66 9.88 7.75
N TYR A 293 -0.88 8.97 7.15
CA TYR A 293 -1.23 7.55 7.05
C TYR A 293 -1.19 6.82 8.40
N TYR A 294 -0.14 7.09 9.19
CA TYR A 294 0.17 6.37 10.43
C TYR A 294 -0.15 7.17 11.69
N ALA A 295 -0.95 8.22 11.55
CA ALA A 295 -1.33 9.08 12.65
C ALA A 295 -2.02 8.32 13.78
N SER A 296 -1.59 8.57 15.00
CA SER A 296 -2.19 8.02 16.23
C SER A 296 -3.45 8.79 16.62
N GLY A 297 -4.23 8.24 17.55
CA GLY A 297 -5.44 8.91 18.03
C GLY A 297 -5.14 10.21 18.78
N GLY A 298 -5.92 11.27 18.48
CA GLY A 298 -5.80 12.57 19.10
C GLY A 298 -4.77 13.52 18.48
N GLU A 299 -4.07 13.10 17.43
CA GLU A 299 -3.20 13.99 16.68
C GLU A 299 -4.02 14.97 15.82
N SER A 300 -3.53 16.20 15.68
CA SER A 300 -4.20 17.23 14.89
C SER A 300 -3.27 17.81 13.83
N PHE A 301 -3.79 17.93 12.62
CA PHE A 301 -3.09 18.46 11.45
C PHE A 301 -3.86 19.66 10.88
N ASN A 302 -3.18 20.74 10.60
CA ASN A 302 -3.73 21.81 9.77
C ASN A 302 -3.43 21.46 8.30
N ILE A 303 -4.46 21.09 7.55
CA ILE A 303 -4.36 20.62 6.16
C ILE A 303 -4.71 21.79 5.23
N GLY A 304 -3.74 22.25 4.46
CA GLY A 304 -3.98 23.12 3.31
C GLY A 304 -4.18 22.27 2.07
N TYR A 305 -5.30 22.45 1.39
CA TYR A 305 -5.65 21.67 0.22
C TYR A 305 -6.19 22.53 -0.91
N ARG A 306 -6.20 21.98 -2.11
CA ARG A 306 -6.87 22.50 -3.29
C ARG A 306 -7.98 21.55 -3.72
N ARG A 307 -9.09 22.13 -4.15
CA ARG A 307 -10.28 21.40 -4.58
C ARG A 307 -10.76 21.88 -5.93
N TYR A 308 -11.04 20.98 -6.83
CA TYR A 308 -11.76 21.29 -8.06
C TYR A 308 -13.24 21.56 -7.73
N VAL A 309 -13.73 22.74 -8.11
CA VAL A 309 -15.14 23.11 -7.98
C VAL A 309 -15.67 23.53 -9.35
N PRO A 310 -16.89 23.11 -9.72
CA PRO A 310 -17.48 23.52 -10.98
C PRO A 310 -17.71 25.04 -10.98
N ASN A 311 -17.35 25.67 -12.09
CA ASN A 311 -17.67 27.05 -12.37
C ASN A 311 -18.66 27.06 -13.55
N GLU A 312 -19.95 27.21 -13.25
CA GLU A 312 -21.05 27.15 -14.24
C GLU A 312 -20.96 28.25 -15.30
N ASP A 313 -20.46 29.45 -14.91
CA ASP A 313 -20.32 30.57 -15.85
C ASP A 313 -19.28 30.32 -16.93
N LEU A 314 -18.23 29.55 -16.59
CA LEU A 314 -17.12 29.25 -17.46
C LEU A 314 -17.20 27.85 -18.10
N GLN A 315 -18.17 27.05 -17.72
CA GLN A 315 -18.31 25.62 -18.08
C GLN A 315 -17.00 24.83 -17.88
N LYS A 316 -16.32 25.08 -16.78
CA LYS A 316 -15.06 24.42 -16.41
C LYS A 316 -14.95 24.26 -14.89
N TYR A 317 -14.01 23.44 -14.47
CA TYR A 317 -13.63 23.35 -13.06
C TYR A 317 -12.56 24.40 -12.72
N GLU A 318 -12.66 24.98 -11.53
CA GLU A 318 -11.66 25.87 -10.97
C GLU A 318 -11.05 25.23 -9.72
N LEU A 319 -9.73 25.42 -9.57
CA LEU A 319 -8.99 24.93 -8.42
C LEU A 319 -9.03 25.99 -7.32
N VAL A 320 -9.73 25.67 -6.22
CA VAL A 320 -9.94 26.59 -5.09
C VAL A 320 -9.12 26.14 -3.89
N ASP A 321 -8.42 27.07 -3.27
CA ASP A 321 -7.67 26.81 -2.05
C ASP A 321 -8.61 26.67 -0.84
N GLY A 322 -8.32 25.71 0.03
CA GLY A 322 -9.03 25.46 1.28
C GLY A 322 -8.09 25.08 2.41
N SER A 323 -8.60 25.14 3.63
CA SER A 323 -7.85 24.68 4.81
C SER A 323 -8.81 24.15 5.86
N VAL A 324 -8.41 23.04 6.51
CA VAL A 324 -9.18 22.41 7.59
C VAL A 324 -8.25 21.92 8.70
N ILE A 325 -8.78 21.83 9.91
CA ILE A 325 -8.11 21.10 11.01
C ILE A 325 -8.67 19.68 11.01
N LEU A 326 -7.79 18.72 10.78
CA LEU A 326 -8.05 17.30 10.83
C LEU A 326 -7.51 16.73 12.15
N THR A 327 -8.41 16.34 13.06
CA THR A 327 -8.03 15.65 14.28
C THR A 327 -8.35 14.18 14.15
N THR A 328 -7.36 13.32 14.35
CA THR A 328 -7.49 11.87 14.23
C THR A 328 -8.42 11.30 15.31
N GLY A 329 -9.06 10.21 14.98
CA GLY A 329 -10.00 9.53 15.87
C GLY A 329 -10.35 8.14 15.39
N THR A 330 -11.31 7.52 16.05
CA THR A 330 -11.83 6.21 15.68
C THR A 330 -12.84 6.32 14.55
N TYR A 331 -12.78 5.41 13.56
CA TYR A 331 -13.72 5.30 12.46
C TYR A 331 -13.85 3.85 11.99
N ASN A 332 -14.92 3.52 11.29
CA ASN A 332 -15.11 2.22 10.66
C ASN A 332 -14.45 2.21 9.26
N ASN A 333 -13.70 1.15 8.97
CA ASN A 333 -13.09 0.96 7.67
C ASN A 333 -14.00 0.19 6.70
N ASN A 334 -15.29 0.56 6.67
CA ASN A 334 -16.28 -0.02 5.76
C ASN A 334 -15.79 0.10 4.30
N PRO A 335 -15.68 -1.02 3.56
CA PRO A 335 -15.17 -1.02 2.19
C PRO A 335 -16.17 -0.47 1.17
N VAL A 336 -17.43 -0.28 1.50
CA VAL A 336 -18.40 0.46 0.67
C VAL A 336 -18.13 1.94 0.87
N LEU A 337 -17.31 2.51 -0.01
CA LEU A 337 -16.86 3.91 0.13
C LEU A 337 -17.87 4.92 -0.42
N TYR A 338 -18.58 4.54 -1.47
CA TYR A 338 -19.53 5.42 -2.16
C TYR A 338 -20.48 4.61 -3.02
N SER A 339 -21.73 5.06 -3.13
CA SER A 339 -22.70 4.55 -4.10
C SER A 339 -23.68 5.62 -4.53
N MET A 340 -24.17 5.52 -5.77
CA MET A 340 -25.19 6.41 -6.31
C MET A 340 -26.03 5.70 -7.37
N PHE A 341 -27.22 6.28 -7.65
CA PHE A 341 -28.06 5.90 -8.78
C PHE A 341 -28.06 6.99 -9.84
N ILE A 342 -28.05 6.56 -11.10
CA ILE A 342 -28.06 7.43 -12.28
C ILE A 342 -29.19 6.92 -13.16
N LYS A 343 -30.26 7.74 -13.34
CA LYS A 343 -31.43 7.34 -14.12
C LYS A 343 -31.49 8.11 -15.42
N GLU A 344 -31.78 7.43 -16.51
CA GLU A 344 -32.05 8.02 -17.79
C GLU A 344 -33.39 8.79 -17.74
N LYS A 345 -33.44 10.05 -18.24
CA LYS A 345 -34.61 10.93 -18.15
C LYS A 345 -35.80 10.42 -18.97
N GLU A 346 -35.53 9.93 -20.17
CA GLU A 346 -36.53 9.43 -21.11
C GLU A 346 -36.14 8.04 -21.62
N GLY A 347 -35.90 7.09 -20.70
CA GLY A 347 -35.47 5.77 -21.06
C GLY A 347 -35.64 4.76 -19.94
N ASN A 348 -35.09 3.59 -20.12
CA ASN A 348 -35.20 2.48 -19.17
C ASN A 348 -33.88 2.19 -18.44
N LEU A 349 -32.81 2.98 -18.69
CA LEU A 349 -31.54 2.77 -18.01
C LEU A 349 -31.61 3.29 -16.56
N ASN A 350 -31.29 2.43 -15.63
CA ASN A 350 -31.13 2.71 -14.21
C ASN A 350 -29.78 2.15 -13.77
N VAL A 351 -28.77 3.01 -13.72
CA VAL A 351 -27.39 2.64 -13.49
C VAL A 351 -27.07 2.82 -12.02
N ALA A 352 -26.53 1.79 -11.37
CA ALA A 352 -25.86 1.95 -10.07
C ALA A 352 -24.35 2.18 -10.28
N TYR A 353 -23.76 3.04 -9.46
CA TYR A 353 -22.33 3.21 -9.31
C TYR A 353 -21.94 2.79 -7.89
N LEU A 354 -20.93 1.94 -7.75
CA LEU A 354 -20.43 1.45 -6.48
C LEU A 354 -18.91 1.53 -6.42
N VAL A 355 -18.37 2.24 -5.45
CA VAL A 355 -16.94 2.22 -5.10
C VAL A 355 -16.73 1.25 -3.95
N TYR A 356 -16.03 0.15 -4.23
CA TYR A 356 -15.84 -0.96 -3.29
C TYR A 356 -14.35 -1.23 -3.08
N GLN A 357 -13.85 -0.99 -1.86
CA GLN A 357 -12.41 -0.95 -1.55
C GLN A 357 -11.81 -2.30 -1.14
N GLY A 358 -12.61 -3.27 -0.71
CA GLY A 358 -12.05 -4.54 -0.23
C GLY A 358 -13.10 -5.60 0.05
N PHE A 359 -12.75 -6.86 -0.17
CA PHE A 359 -13.59 -8.02 0.15
C PHE A 359 -13.33 -8.49 1.58
N ASP A 360 -13.74 -7.66 2.57
CA ASP A 360 -13.57 -7.94 4.00
C ASP A 360 -14.81 -8.66 4.55
N LEU A 361 -14.62 -9.87 5.09
CA LEU A 361 -15.70 -10.70 5.68
C LEU A 361 -16.42 -10.01 6.85
N ASN A 362 -15.75 -9.09 7.56
CA ASN A 362 -16.40 -8.35 8.64
C ASN A 362 -17.51 -7.42 8.14
N TYR A 363 -17.50 -7.09 6.85
CA TYR A 363 -18.48 -6.22 6.17
C TYR A 363 -19.28 -6.98 5.10
N ALA A 364 -19.45 -8.30 5.28
CA ALA A 364 -20.21 -9.11 4.35
C ALA A 364 -21.67 -8.67 4.25
N GLU A 365 -22.26 -8.28 5.37
CA GLU A 365 -23.66 -7.84 5.42
C GLU A 365 -23.88 -6.48 4.76
N GLU A 366 -22.89 -5.58 4.83
CA GLU A 366 -22.91 -4.28 4.12
C GLU A 366 -22.90 -4.47 2.61
N LEU A 367 -22.05 -5.38 2.10
CA LEU A 367 -22.07 -5.71 0.67
C LEU A 367 -23.41 -6.31 0.25
N LYS A 368 -23.92 -7.28 1.01
CA LYS A 368 -25.23 -7.90 0.74
C LYS A 368 -26.36 -6.88 0.76
N TYR A 369 -26.36 -5.99 1.75
CA TYR A 369 -27.33 -4.91 1.84
C TYR A 369 -27.29 -4.00 0.61
N MET A 370 -26.10 -3.61 0.16
CA MET A 370 -25.94 -2.81 -1.06
C MET A 370 -26.51 -3.51 -2.29
N ILE A 371 -26.20 -4.79 -2.48
CA ILE A 371 -26.71 -5.59 -3.60
C ILE A 371 -28.25 -5.69 -3.55
N GLN A 372 -28.84 -5.85 -2.36
CA GLN A 372 -30.29 -5.87 -2.18
C GLN A 372 -30.94 -4.52 -2.48
N GLN A 373 -30.27 -3.39 -2.16
CA GLN A 373 -30.74 -2.06 -2.56
C GLN A 373 -30.74 -1.92 -4.09
N PHE A 374 -29.68 -2.35 -4.76
CA PHE A 374 -29.62 -2.33 -6.22
C PHE A 374 -30.73 -3.17 -6.86
N LYS A 375 -30.98 -4.37 -6.32
CA LYS A 375 -32.09 -5.21 -6.77
C LYS A 375 -33.47 -4.56 -6.57
N THR A 376 -33.67 -3.93 -5.41
CA THR A 376 -34.94 -3.26 -5.06
C THR A 376 -35.21 -2.07 -5.96
N GLU A 377 -34.17 -1.28 -6.29
CA GLU A 377 -34.25 -0.16 -7.22
C GLU A 377 -34.38 -0.60 -8.69
N GLY A 378 -34.19 -1.89 -8.96
CA GLY A 378 -34.33 -2.44 -10.31
C GLY A 378 -33.29 -1.87 -11.27
N ILE A 379 -32.02 -1.89 -10.86
CA ILE A 379 -30.94 -1.41 -11.74
C ILE A 379 -30.87 -2.26 -13.01
N THR A 380 -30.55 -1.63 -14.11
CA THR A 380 -30.30 -2.29 -15.39
C THR A 380 -28.82 -2.48 -15.69
N ASP A 381 -27.99 -1.66 -15.07
CA ASP A 381 -26.54 -1.59 -15.28
C ASP A 381 -25.81 -1.27 -13.98
N LEU A 382 -24.56 -1.76 -13.89
CA LEU A 382 -23.68 -1.50 -12.77
C LEU A 382 -22.32 -1.00 -13.26
N ILE A 383 -21.88 0.12 -12.69
CA ILE A 383 -20.48 0.56 -12.73
C ILE A 383 -19.87 0.20 -11.38
N LEU A 384 -18.92 -0.74 -11.39
CA LEU A 384 -18.21 -1.20 -10.20
C LEU A 384 -16.79 -0.64 -10.20
N ASP A 385 -16.50 0.26 -9.27
CA ASP A 385 -15.18 0.87 -9.11
C ASP A 385 -14.32 0.07 -8.12
N LEU A 386 -13.34 -0.63 -8.65
CA LEU A 386 -12.39 -1.47 -7.92
C LEU A 386 -10.97 -0.88 -7.91
N ARG A 387 -10.80 0.41 -8.25
CA ARG A 387 -9.46 1.02 -8.37
C ARG A 387 -8.60 0.94 -7.11
N TYR A 388 -9.22 0.85 -5.94
CA TYR A 388 -8.52 0.78 -4.66
C TYR A 388 -8.72 -0.56 -3.95
N ASN A 389 -9.16 -1.58 -4.70
CA ASN A 389 -9.53 -2.87 -4.13
C ASN A 389 -8.43 -3.91 -4.36
N TYR A 390 -7.59 -4.10 -3.36
CA TYR A 390 -6.51 -5.10 -3.35
C TYR A 390 -6.97 -6.56 -3.24
N GLY A 391 -8.29 -6.80 -3.25
CA GLY A 391 -8.88 -8.13 -3.12
C GLY A 391 -9.44 -8.40 -1.71
N GLY A 392 -9.26 -9.60 -1.22
CA GLY A 392 -9.76 -10.10 0.06
C GLY A 392 -10.40 -11.48 -0.07
N ALA A 393 -11.50 -11.71 0.62
CA ALA A 393 -12.16 -13.02 0.68
C ALA A 393 -12.74 -13.43 -0.68
N VAL A 394 -12.33 -14.60 -1.16
CA VAL A 394 -12.85 -15.23 -2.39
C VAL A 394 -14.37 -15.44 -2.30
N GLU A 395 -14.88 -15.76 -1.11
CA GLU A 395 -16.32 -15.96 -0.89
C GLU A 395 -17.15 -14.73 -1.26
N LEU A 396 -16.70 -13.52 -0.87
CA LEU A 396 -17.41 -12.28 -1.16
C LEU A 396 -17.31 -11.89 -2.64
N SER A 397 -16.14 -12.10 -3.27
CA SER A 397 -16.00 -11.86 -4.71
C SER A 397 -16.86 -12.81 -5.53
N ARG A 398 -16.98 -14.08 -5.10
CA ARG A 398 -17.89 -15.06 -5.67
C ARG A 398 -19.36 -14.64 -5.52
N TYR A 399 -19.78 -14.23 -4.32
CA TYR A 399 -21.15 -13.76 -4.06
C TYR A 399 -21.51 -12.55 -4.93
N LEU A 400 -20.62 -11.55 -5.01
CA LEU A 400 -20.82 -10.38 -5.88
C LEU A 400 -20.94 -10.79 -7.35
N SER A 401 -20.04 -11.67 -7.82
CA SER A 401 -20.07 -12.18 -9.19
C SER A 401 -21.32 -13.00 -9.48
N ALA A 402 -21.79 -13.81 -8.54
CA ALA A 402 -23.04 -14.58 -8.66
C ALA A 402 -24.26 -13.66 -8.75
N SER A 403 -24.27 -12.57 -7.97
CA SER A 403 -25.35 -11.57 -8.01
C SER A 403 -25.38 -10.82 -9.35
N ILE A 404 -24.22 -10.56 -9.95
CA ILE A 404 -24.07 -9.91 -11.26
C ILE A 404 -24.46 -10.87 -12.38
N ALA A 405 -23.93 -12.09 -12.38
CA ALA A 405 -24.16 -13.09 -13.43
C ALA A 405 -25.61 -13.61 -13.48
N GLY A 406 -26.28 -13.59 -12.34
CA GLY A 406 -27.64 -14.07 -12.20
C GLY A 406 -27.77 -15.58 -11.99
N SER A 407 -28.99 -15.99 -11.68
CA SER A 407 -29.33 -17.38 -11.26
C SER A 407 -29.08 -18.44 -12.33
N SER A 408 -29.07 -18.07 -13.62
CA SER A 408 -28.78 -18.96 -14.75
C SER A 408 -27.35 -19.53 -14.71
N HIS A 409 -26.42 -18.80 -14.11
CA HIS A 409 -25.00 -19.16 -14.02
C HIS A 409 -24.60 -19.86 -12.71
N ARG A 410 -25.57 -20.16 -11.85
CA ARG A 410 -25.33 -20.76 -10.52
C ARG A 410 -24.44 -22.01 -10.54
N SER A 411 -24.58 -22.86 -11.55
CA SER A 411 -23.81 -24.11 -11.68
C SER A 411 -22.50 -23.95 -12.43
N ASP A 412 -22.26 -22.81 -13.05
CA ASP A 412 -21.05 -22.56 -13.82
C ASP A 412 -19.83 -22.41 -12.90
N VAL A 413 -18.65 -22.67 -13.44
CA VAL A 413 -17.40 -22.53 -12.70
C VAL A 413 -17.05 -21.05 -12.58
N PHE A 414 -16.96 -20.55 -11.35
CA PHE A 414 -16.43 -19.23 -11.04
C PHE A 414 -14.91 -19.23 -11.10
N MET A 415 -14.30 -20.25 -10.47
CA MET A 415 -12.85 -20.38 -10.38
C MET A 415 -12.47 -21.86 -10.28
N ARG A 416 -11.41 -22.26 -10.98
CA ARG A 416 -10.65 -23.49 -10.74
C ARG A 416 -9.40 -23.14 -9.95
N MET A 417 -9.20 -23.82 -8.85
CA MET A 417 -8.09 -23.65 -7.93
C MET A 417 -7.09 -24.78 -8.15
N GLN A 418 -5.89 -24.44 -8.63
CA GLN A 418 -4.80 -25.39 -8.86
C GLN A 418 -3.76 -25.25 -7.76
N ARG A 419 -3.54 -26.31 -6.98
CA ARG A 419 -2.49 -26.38 -5.95
C ARG A 419 -1.24 -27.06 -6.47
N SER A 420 -0.15 -26.97 -5.71
CA SER A 420 1.12 -27.65 -6.02
C SER A 420 1.01 -29.19 -5.97
N SER A 421 -0.03 -29.73 -5.33
CA SER A 421 -0.28 -31.16 -5.22
C SER A 421 -1.77 -31.42 -5.00
N GLY A 422 -2.24 -32.61 -5.42
CA GLY A 422 -3.63 -33.01 -5.33
C GLY A 422 -4.45 -32.71 -6.58
N ALA A 423 -5.75 -32.94 -6.50
CA ALA A 423 -6.69 -32.64 -7.58
C ALA A 423 -7.08 -31.14 -7.53
N ASP A 424 -7.34 -30.59 -8.71
CA ASP A 424 -7.89 -29.24 -8.82
C ASP A 424 -9.27 -29.15 -8.15
N GLU A 425 -9.55 -28.03 -7.51
CA GLU A 425 -10.83 -27.73 -6.90
C GLU A 425 -11.61 -26.74 -7.78
N TYR A 426 -12.90 -26.99 -7.98
CA TYR A 426 -13.78 -26.16 -8.78
C TYR A 426 -14.78 -25.45 -7.90
N ILE A 427 -14.66 -24.14 -7.79
CA ILE A 427 -15.59 -23.26 -7.09
C ILE A 427 -16.61 -22.75 -8.11
N ARG A 428 -17.91 -22.97 -7.83
CA ARG A 428 -19.00 -22.53 -8.71
C ARG A 428 -19.53 -21.18 -8.25
N PHE A 429 -20.22 -20.45 -9.15
CA PHE A 429 -20.87 -19.19 -8.80
C PHE A 429 -21.81 -19.36 -7.58
N GLY A 430 -22.66 -20.38 -7.57
CA GLY A 430 -23.58 -20.61 -6.46
C GLY A 430 -24.66 -19.55 -6.36
N ASP A 431 -25.16 -19.32 -5.14
CA ASP A 431 -26.22 -18.36 -4.89
C ASP A 431 -25.70 -16.91 -4.81
N GLY A 432 -26.45 -16.00 -5.43
CA GLY A 432 -26.35 -14.54 -5.35
C GLY A 432 -27.76 -13.94 -5.40
N ASP A 433 -27.87 -12.63 -5.25
CA ASP A 433 -29.17 -11.90 -5.22
C ASP A 433 -29.74 -11.56 -6.61
N ASP A 434 -29.19 -12.08 -7.67
CA ASP A 434 -29.63 -11.93 -9.06
C ASP A 434 -30.13 -10.50 -9.41
N LEU A 435 -29.21 -9.69 -9.89
CA LEU A 435 -29.48 -8.28 -10.25
C LEU A 435 -30.13 -8.12 -11.63
N GLY A 436 -30.22 -9.22 -12.41
CA GLY A 436 -30.81 -9.21 -13.76
C GLY A 436 -30.00 -8.39 -14.78
N LEU A 437 -28.70 -8.23 -14.56
CA LEU A 437 -27.82 -7.46 -15.44
C LEU A 437 -27.48 -8.22 -16.72
N ASN A 438 -27.32 -7.50 -17.83
CA ASN A 438 -26.85 -8.05 -19.09
C ASN A 438 -25.36 -7.79 -19.34
N SER A 439 -24.76 -6.88 -18.60
CA SER A 439 -23.34 -6.52 -18.70
C SER A 439 -22.92 -5.77 -17.46
N ILE A 440 -21.58 -5.63 -17.26
CA ILE A 440 -20.99 -4.82 -16.20
C ILE A 440 -19.87 -3.94 -16.74
N ARG A 441 -19.71 -2.75 -16.16
CA ARG A 441 -18.55 -1.88 -16.35
C ARG A 441 -17.76 -1.87 -15.07
N ILE A 442 -16.44 -2.12 -15.18
CA ILE A 442 -15.54 -2.12 -14.04
C ILE A 442 -14.47 -1.07 -14.27
N ILE A 443 -14.26 -0.21 -13.29
CA ILE A 443 -13.15 0.73 -13.28
C ILE A 443 -12.03 0.09 -12.44
N CYS A 444 -10.83 -0.03 -13.03
CA CYS A 444 -9.70 -0.70 -12.43
C CYS A 444 -8.42 0.14 -12.47
N SER A 445 -7.47 -0.19 -11.63
CA SER A 445 -6.14 0.40 -11.58
C SER A 445 -5.08 -0.66 -11.26
N GLU A 446 -3.83 -0.25 -11.17
CA GLU A 446 -2.74 -1.12 -10.71
C GLU A 446 -2.90 -1.61 -9.26
N GLU A 447 -3.82 -1.03 -8.49
CA GLU A 447 -4.18 -1.49 -7.14
C GLU A 447 -5.33 -2.52 -7.16
N THR A 448 -5.99 -2.72 -8.30
CA THR A 448 -7.01 -3.77 -8.48
C THR A 448 -6.36 -5.14 -8.52
N ALA A 449 -6.52 -5.95 -7.47
CA ALA A 449 -5.77 -7.19 -7.31
C ALA A 449 -6.61 -8.37 -6.79
N SER A 450 -6.12 -9.60 -7.02
CA SER A 450 -6.59 -10.83 -6.36
C SER A 450 -8.10 -11.05 -6.54
N SER A 451 -8.92 -11.05 -5.47
CA SER A 451 -10.37 -11.23 -5.52
C SER A 451 -11.10 -10.23 -6.42
N SER A 452 -10.54 -9.02 -6.63
CA SER A 452 -11.05 -8.07 -7.63
C SER A 452 -10.84 -8.57 -9.05
N GLU A 453 -9.67 -9.17 -9.32
CA GLU A 453 -9.37 -9.77 -10.62
C GLU A 453 -10.15 -11.07 -10.82
N LEU A 454 -10.51 -11.81 -9.73
CA LEU A 454 -11.40 -12.95 -9.81
C LEU A 454 -12.82 -12.56 -10.25
N VAL A 455 -13.34 -11.40 -9.84
CA VAL A 455 -14.63 -10.89 -10.36
C VAL A 455 -14.56 -10.72 -11.88
N ILE A 456 -13.50 -10.07 -12.38
CA ILE A 456 -13.29 -9.85 -13.81
C ILE A 456 -13.13 -11.20 -14.55
N SER A 457 -12.22 -12.02 -14.07
CA SER A 457 -11.86 -13.29 -14.68
C SER A 457 -13.03 -14.29 -14.67
N GLY A 458 -13.72 -14.43 -13.54
CA GLY A 458 -14.86 -15.34 -13.38
C GLY A 458 -16.01 -14.98 -14.31
N LEU A 459 -16.41 -13.72 -14.38
CA LEU A 459 -17.47 -13.26 -15.27
C LEU A 459 -17.09 -13.44 -16.75
N ARG A 460 -15.86 -13.11 -17.15
CA ARG A 460 -15.36 -13.36 -18.52
C ARG A 460 -15.28 -14.85 -18.83
N GLY A 461 -15.07 -15.69 -17.83
CA GLY A 461 -15.05 -17.16 -17.97
C GLY A 461 -16.35 -17.77 -18.46
N ILE A 462 -17.48 -17.15 -18.15
CA ILE A 462 -18.83 -17.57 -18.55
C ILE A 462 -19.38 -16.73 -19.71
N ASP A 463 -18.55 -15.99 -20.41
CA ASP A 463 -18.95 -15.06 -21.48
C ASP A 463 -19.89 -13.92 -21.03
N PHE A 464 -19.95 -13.64 -19.73
CA PHE A 464 -20.70 -12.47 -19.25
C PHE A 464 -19.99 -11.19 -19.73
N PRO A 465 -20.73 -10.23 -20.34
CA PRO A 465 -20.10 -9.03 -20.91
C PRO A 465 -19.52 -8.13 -19.82
N VAL A 466 -18.20 -8.08 -19.75
CA VAL A 466 -17.41 -7.21 -18.83
C VAL A 466 -16.61 -6.23 -19.64
N LYS A 467 -16.80 -4.95 -19.42
CA LYS A 467 -16.00 -3.88 -20.01
C LYS A 467 -15.17 -3.20 -18.94
N LEU A 468 -13.85 -3.14 -19.14
CA LEU A 468 -12.89 -2.56 -18.22
C LEU A 468 -12.47 -1.17 -18.65
N PHE A 469 -12.39 -0.26 -17.67
CA PHE A 469 -11.93 1.11 -17.82
C PHE A 469 -10.81 1.39 -16.82
N GLY A 470 -9.84 2.24 -17.15
CA GLY A 470 -8.80 2.66 -16.22
C GLY A 470 -7.40 2.29 -16.65
N SER A 471 -6.63 1.68 -15.77
CA SER A 471 -5.29 1.17 -16.07
C SER A 471 -5.21 -0.33 -15.81
N ARG A 472 -4.10 -0.93 -16.26
CA ARG A 472 -3.83 -2.36 -16.06
C ARG A 472 -3.87 -2.73 -14.60
N THR A 473 -4.48 -3.88 -14.27
CA THR A 473 -4.57 -4.40 -12.91
C THR A 473 -3.22 -4.90 -12.38
N GLU A 474 -3.16 -5.27 -11.10
CA GLU A 474 -1.94 -5.76 -10.43
C GLU A 474 -1.37 -7.02 -11.07
N GLY A 475 -2.21 -8.02 -11.35
CA GLY A 475 -1.78 -9.30 -11.89
C GLY A 475 -1.61 -10.40 -10.85
N LYS A 476 -2.31 -10.32 -9.72
CA LYS A 476 -2.26 -11.35 -8.68
C LYS A 476 -3.20 -12.52 -9.01
N ASN A 477 -2.74 -13.41 -9.90
CA ASN A 477 -3.46 -14.62 -10.31
C ASN A 477 -3.28 -15.82 -9.35
N VAL A 478 -2.71 -15.59 -8.18
CA VAL A 478 -2.43 -16.56 -7.13
C VAL A 478 -3.17 -16.20 -5.84
N GLY A 479 -3.43 -17.22 -5.02
CA GLY A 479 -4.16 -17.04 -3.78
C GLY A 479 -3.52 -17.72 -2.58
N MET A 480 -4.05 -17.39 -1.41
CA MET A 480 -3.54 -17.76 -0.10
C MET A 480 -4.58 -18.54 0.68
N GLU A 481 -4.14 -19.53 1.44
CA GLU A 481 -4.92 -20.17 2.49
C GLU A 481 -4.30 -19.83 3.83
N VAL A 482 -4.95 -18.93 4.57
CA VAL A 482 -4.42 -18.38 5.83
C VAL A 482 -4.37 -19.47 6.89
N GLN A 483 -3.21 -19.57 7.54
CA GLN A 483 -2.94 -20.48 8.66
C GLN A 483 -2.78 -19.70 9.94
N GLU A 484 -3.47 -20.12 10.98
CA GLU A 484 -3.31 -19.54 12.31
C GLU A 484 -2.26 -20.31 13.10
N TYR A 485 -1.38 -19.58 13.79
CA TYR A 485 -0.40 -20.13 14.70
C TYR A 485 -0.43 -19.41 16.04
N LYS A 486 -0.45 -20.16 17.13
CA LYS A 486 -0.39 -19.62 18.50
C LYS A 486 0.96 -19.90 19.12
N TYR A 487 1.65 -18.85 19.58
CA TYR A 487 2.85 -18.97 20.40
C TYR A 487 2.70 -18.15 21.68
N GLY A 488 2.77 -18.84 22.83
CA GLY A 488 2.48 -18.20 24.12
C GLY A 488 1.07 -17.60 24.15
N ASN A 489 0.99 -16.31 24.42
CA ASN A 489 -0.27 -15.54 24.40
C ASN A 489 -0.51 -14.79 23.08
N SER A 490 0.36 -14.95 22.08
CA SER A 490 0.24 -14.26 20.79
C SER A 490 -0.31 -15.19 19.72
N TYR A 491 -1.11 -14.60 18.82
CA TYR A 491 -1.64 -15.26 17.64
C TYR A 491 -1.04 -14.63 16.40
N TYR A 492 -0.77 -15.46 15.41
CA TYR A 492 -0.17 -15.09 14.14
C TYR A 492 -1.02 -15.65 12.99
N GLU A 493 -1.18 -14.89 11.93
CA GLU A 493 -1.76 -15.32 10.68
C GLU A 493 -0.64 -15.41 9.64
N PHE A 494 -0.42 -16.60 9.11
CA PHE A 494 0.50 -16.90 8.04
C PHE A 494 -0.28 -17.15 6.76
N ALA A 495 -0.02 -16.36 5.74
CA ALA A 495 -0.73 -16.38 4.47
C ALA A 495 0.24 -16.66 3.29
N PRO A 496 0.66 -17.90 3.10
CA PRO A 496 1.49 -18.29 1.97
C PRO A 496 0.65 -18.41 0.70
N ILE A 497 1.26 -18.20 -0.46
CA ILE A 497 0.64 -18.54 -1.74
C ILE A 497 0.54 -20.06 -1.85
N THR A 498 -0.70 -20.59 -1.97
CA THR A 498 -0.97 -22.03 -2.01
C THR A 498 -1.63 -22.51 -3.30
N PHE A 499 -2.22 -21.60 -4.08
CA PHE A 499 -2.90 -21.97 -5.32
C PHE A 499 -2.78 -20.89 -6.40
N ARG A 500 -2.97 -21.32 -7.64
CA ARG A 500 -3.20 -20.48 -8.80
C ARG A 500 -4.67 -20.56 -9.21
N SER A 501 -5.25 -19.45 -9.66
CA SER A 501 -6.63 -19.35 -10.09
C SER A 501 -6.76 -19.37 -11.62
N PHE A 502 -7.76 -20.10 -12.11
CA PHE A 502 -8.17 -20.13 -13.50
C PHE A 502 -9.68 -19.94 -13.58
N ASN A 503 -10.20 -19.32 -14.61
CA ASN A 503 -11.63 -19.22 -14.85
C ASN A 503 -12.20 -20.47 -15.55
N ALA A 504 -13.49 -20.47 -15.90
CA ALA A 504 -14.17 -21.58 -16.55
C ALA A 504 -13.58 -21.96 -17.92
N LYS A 505 -12.80 -21.08 -18.55
CA LYS A 505 -12.11 -21.31 -19.82
C LYS A 505 -10.63 -21.66 -19.65
N ASP A 506 -10.23 -22.05 -18.45
CA ASP A 506 -8.82 -22.31 -18.11
C ASP A 506 -7.88 -21.13 -18.32
N TRP A 507 -8.41 -19.89 -18.32
CA TRP A 507 -7.60 -18.71 -18.40
C TRP A 507 -7.23 -18.22 -16.99
N GLY A 508 -5.95 -18.12 -16.70
CA GLY A 508 -5.35 -17.62 -15.47
C GLY A 508 -4.01 -16.93 -15.73
N ASP A 509 -3.70 -16.67 -17.00
CA ASP A 509 -2.43 -16.07 -17.44
C ASP A 509 -2.54 -14.53 -17.43
N TYR A 510 -2.64 -13.98 -16.22
CA TYR A 510 -2.67 -12.53 -16.00
C TYR A 510 -1.70 -12.05 -14.90
N ALA A 511 -0.59 -12.74 -14.73
CA ALA A 511 0.45 -12.34 -13.76
C ALA A 511 1.03 -10.94 -14.04
N ASP A 512 0.94 -10.48 -15.29
CA ASP A 512 1.32 -9.12 -15.69
C ASP A 512 0.17 -8.10 -15.59
N GLY A 513 -0.98 -8.51 -15.06
CA GLY A 513 -2.20 -7.71 -14.96
C GLY A 513 -3.17 -7.90 -16.13
N ILE A 514 -4.43 -7.51 -15.88
CA ILE A 514 -5.49 -7.52 -16.89
C ILE A 514 -5.55 -6.13 -17.53
N GLU A 515 -5.37 -6.07 -18.85
CA GLU A 515 -5.47 -4.81 -19.59
C GLU A 515 -6.92 -4.31 -19.66
N PRO A 516 -7.17 -3.01 -19.44
CA PRO A 516 -8.48 -2.42 -19.63
C PRO A 516 -8.83 -2.32 -21.13
N ASP A 517 -10.13 -2.39 -21.41
CA ASP A 517 -10.64 -2.18 -22.78
C ASP A 517 -10.56 -0.70 -23.20
N VAL A 518 -10.60 0.19 -22.22
CA VAL A 518 -10.45 1.65 -22.39
C VAL A 518 -9.47 2.16 -21.34
N MET A 519 -8.33 2.66 -21.81
CA MET A 519 -7.35 3.33 -20.95
C MET A 519 -7.89 4.70 -20.52
N LEU A 520 -7.96 4.95 -19.23
CA LEU A 520 -8.24 6.27 -18.68
C LEU A 520 -6.90 6.89 -18.23
N ASN A 521 -6.66 8.12 -18.62
CA ASN A 521 -5.48 8.86 -18.16
C ASN A 521 -5.70 9.32 -16.71
N ASN A 522 -5.29 8.51 -15.76
CA ASN A 522 -5.44 8.73 -14.31
C ASN A 522 -4.64 9.93 -13.75
N GLN A 523 -4.12 10.82 -14.58
CA GLN A 523 -3.21 11.89 -14.12
C GLN A 523 -3.94 13.06 -13.42
N ASN A 524 -5.28 13.12 -13.47
CA ASN A 524 -6.05 14.21 -12.85
C ASN A 524 -7.33 13.72 -12.13
N ALA A 525 -7.32 12.49 -11.63
CA ALA A 525 -8.51 11.80 -11.14
C ALA A 525 -9.24 12.50 -10.00
N ASP A 526 -10.21 13.31 -10.34
CA ASP A 526 -11.42 13.52 -9.56
C ASP A 526 -12.42 12.39 -9.88
N TYR A 527 -13.32 12.01 -8.95
CA TYR A 527 -14.42 11.05 -9.23
C TYR A 527 -15.27 11.45 -10.42
N THR A 528 -15.48 12.75 -10.58
CA THR A 528 -16.23 13.28 -11.70
C THR A 528 -15.53 13.03 -13.01
N ASP A 529 -14.21 13.24 -13.11
CA ASP A 529 -13.45 13.02 -14.34
C ASP A 529 -13.51 11.56 -14.80
N ASP A 530 -13.53 10.59 -13.88
CA ASP A 530 -13.54 9.18 -14.26
C ASP A 530 -14.92 8.68 -14.62
N ILE A 531 -15.95 9.16 -13.91
CA ILE A 531 -17.34 8.94 -14.33
C ILE A 531 -17.58 9.71 -15.64
N ASP A 532 -17.15 10.97 -15.74
CA ASP A 532 -17.26 11.81 -16.92
C ASP A 532 -16.55 11.20 -18.14
N ASN A 533 -15.42 10.51 -17.92
CA ASN A 533 -14.69 9.82 -18.98
C ASN A 533 -15.24 8.41 -19.29
N ALA A 534 -15.63 7.64 -18.27
CA ALA A 534 -16.12 6.28 -18.45
C ALA A 534 -17.59 6.25 -18.90
N PHE A 535 -18.41 7.16 -18.39
CA PHE A 535 -19.85 7.19 -18.65
C PHE A 535 -20.21 7.47 -20.11
N PRO A 536 -19.65 8.48 -20.80
CA PRO A 536 -19.95 8.72 -22.21
C PRO A 536 -19.59 7.54 -23.11
N TYR A 537 -18.49 6.84 -22.82
CA TYR A 537 -18.10 5.63 -23.56
C TYR A 537 -19.03 4.44 -23.30
N ALA A 538 -19.69 4.42 -22.14
CA ALA A 538 -20.55 3.32 -21.74
C ALA A 538 -22.02 3.55 -22.07
N PHE A 539 -22.51 4.76 -21.92
CA PHE A 539 -23.94 5.07 -21.92
C PHE A 539 -24.34 6.28 -22.79
N GLY A 540 -23.38 7.05 -23.33
CA GLY A 540 -23.65 8.23 -24.15
C GLY A 540 -23.68 9.54 -23.38
N ASP A 541 -24.47 10.52 -23.85
CA ASP A 541 -24.43 11.89 -23.37
C ASP A 541 -25.06 12.07 -21.98
N TRP A 542 -24.33 12.75 -21.09
CA TRP A 542 -24.74 13.09 -19.72
C TRP A 542 -26.09 13.84 -19.63
N ASP A 543 -26.37 14.67 -20.60
CA ASP A 543 -27.58 15.51 -20.60
C ASP A 543 -28.89 14.70 -20.56
N ASN A 544 -28.79 13.39 -20.86
CA ASN A 544 -29.93 12.48 -20.86
C ASN A 544 -30.19 11.77 -19.53
N PHE A 545 -29.39 12.05 -18.50
CA PHE A 545 -29.48 11.35 -17.22
C PHE A 545 -29.74 12.30 -16.04
N ASP A 546 -30.45 11.79 -15.03
CA ASP A 546 -30.60 12.41 -13.72
C ASP A 546 -29.69 11.72 -12.70
N PHE A 547 -28.86 12.51 -12.03
CA PHE A 547 -27.98 12.05 -10.97
C PHE A 547 -28.65 12.21 -9.62
N ASN A 548 -29.11 11.11 -9.03
CA ASN A 548 -29.69 11.12 -7.70
C ASN A 548 -28.58 11.11 -6.64
N LEU A 549 -28.82 11.83 -5.54
CA LEU A 549 -27.91 11.92 -4.41
C LEU A 549 -27.45 10.53 -3.93
N PRO A 550 -26.22 10.43 -3.39
CA PRO A 550 -25.68 9.18 -2.87
C PRO A 550 -26.58 8.59 -1.80
N LEU A 551 -26.69 7.26 -1.79
CA LEU A 551 -27.46 6.52 -0.78
C LEU A 551 -26.84 6.56 0.62
N TRP A 552 -25.60 7.02 0.74
CA TRP A 552 -24.82 6.97 1.97
C TRP A 552 -24.14 8.30 2.26
N TYR A 553 -24.48 8.86 3.39
CA TYR A 553 -23.74 9.85 4.16
C TYR A 553 -23.63 9.38 5.59
#